data_e22769125c6a3ba55b6b7b16a33aab29
#
_entry.id   e22769125c6a3ba55b6b7b16a33aab29
#
_cell.length_a   1.000
_cell.length_b   1.000
_cell.length_c   1.000
_cell.angle_alpha   90.00
_cell.angle_beta   90.00
_cell.angle_gamma   90.00
#
_symmetry.space_group_name_H-M   'P 1'
#
loop_
_entity.id
_entity.type
_entity.pdbx_description
1 polymer ?
#
loop_
_entity_poly.entity_id
_entity_poly.type
_entity_poly.pdbx_seq_one_letter_code
_entity_poly.pdbx_strand_id
1 'polypeptide(L)'
;MSGETKDYPEGIASKTQNFDLWRNTCNGIVEASFASTCLLVAIRYFEASDTVKSLLAGGGSIGFLITPLFLLLIGRSKLPVSIICSILMVCAAISILISASATTSWFYASCVLIACILAVQVPSLMVHIYSNNYNSNERGRKISGNLMLSAIVGSITALLIGFLLDEKLNYFRIIAIATFVLCLGTAYFHLKIPSTPLKA
;
A
#
# COMPACT_ATOMS: atom_id res chain seq x y z
N MET A 1 2.95 -11.12 37.05
CA MET A 1 2.13 -11.19 35.81
C MET A 1 2.76 -12.27 34.93
N SER A 2 2.25 -13.50 35.04
CA SER A 2 2.70 -14.63 34.20
C SER A 2 2.17 -14.39 32.79
N GLY A 3 3.07 -14.08 31.86
CA GLY A 3 2.71 -13.99 30.44
C GLY A 3 2.28 -15.37 29.97
N GLU A 4 0.99 -15.53 29.66
CA GLU A 4 0.52 -16.65 28.85
C GLU A 4 1.32 -16.66 27.56
N THR A 5 2.19 -17.63 27.42
CA THR A 5 2.82 -17.98 26.13
C THR A 5 1.70 -18.50 25.25
N LYS A 6 1.11 -17.64 24.41
CA LYS A 6 0.24 -18.10 23.34
C LYS A 6 1.05 -19.08 22.50
N ASP A 7 0.66 -20.35 22.54
CA ASP A 7 1.18 -21.37 21.63
C ASP A 7 0.75 -20.96 20.22
N TYR A 8 1.68 -20.35 19.47
CA TYR A 8 1.48 -20.02 18.07
C TYR A 8 1.64 -21.33 17.26
N PRO A 9 0.65 -21.74 16.45
CA PRO A 9 0.78 -22.92 15.63
C PRO A 9 2.06 -22.86 14.81
N GLU A 10 2.92 -23.86 14.98
CA GLU A 10 4.16 -23.98 14.22
C GLU A 10 3.85 -23.89 12.72
N GLY A 11 4.51 -22.97 12.02
CA GLY A 11 4.31 -22.70 10.59
C GLY A 11 3.52 -21.46 10.22
N ILE A 12 2.65 -20.89 11.08
CA ILE A 12 1.91 -19.64 10.73
C ILE A 12 2.89 -18.47 10.61
N ALA A 13 3.82 -18.35 11.55
CA ALA A 13 4.81 -17.28 11.54
C ALA A 13 5.73 -17.35 10.30
N SER A 14 6.19 -18.55 9.94
CA SER A 14 7.02 -18.77 8.74
C SER A 14 6.26 -18.48 7.46
N LYS A 15 5.02 -18.96 7.35
CA LYS A 15 4.15 -18.71 6.20
C LYS A 15 3.86 -17.21 6.05
N THR A 16 3.55 -16.52 7.16
CA THR A 16 3.33 -15.07 7.17
C THR A 16 4.59 -14.34 6.70
N GLN A 17 5.76 -14.70 7.23
CA GLN A 17 7.04 -14.06 6.88
C GLN A 17 7.34 -14.19 5.38
N ASN A 18 7.13 -15.37 4.81
CA ASN A 18 7.42 -15.64 3.40
C ASN A 18 6.54 -14.78 2.48
N PHE A 19 5.23 -14.77 2.71
CA PHE A 19 4.32 -13.97 1.89
C PHE A 19 4.45 -12.47 2.15
N ASP A 20 4.74 -12.07 3.38
CA ASP A 20 4.95 -10.68 3.75
C ASP A 20 6.23 -10.09 3.11
N LEU A 21 7.27 -10.89 2.94
CA LEU A 21 8.50 -10.49 2.24
C LEU A 21 8.19 -10.12 0.77
N TRP A 22 7.49 -10.99 0.05
CA TRP A 22 7.09 -10.72 -1.34
C TRP A 22 6.11 -9.55 -1.45
N ARG A 23 5.16 -9.47 -0.52
CA ARG A 23 4.24 -8.36 -0.42
C ARG A 23 4.99 -7.03 -0.24
N ASN A 24 5.95 -6.96 0.69
CA ASN A 24 6.72 -5.74 0.94
C ASN A 24 7.64 -5.39 -0.24
N THR A 25 8.17 -6.36 -0.98
CA THR A 25 8.90 -6.10 -2.22
C THR A 25 8.01 -5.41 -3.26
N CYS A 26 6.82 -5.94 -3.52
CA CYS A 26 5.86 -5.28 -4.41
C CYS A 26 5.42 -3.92 -3.88
N ASN A 27 5.15 -3.83 -2.58
CA ASN A 27 4.69 -2.62 -1.93
C ASN A 27 5.72 -1.47 -2.01
N GLY A 28 7.02 -1.78 -1.88
CA GLY A 28 8.09 -0.78 -2.05
C GLY A 28 8.03 -0.11 -3.42
N ILE A 29 7.78 -0.87 -4.49
CA ILE A 29 7.63 -0.32 -5.84
C ILE A 29 6.35 0.53 -5.92
N VAL A 30 5.25 0.04 -5.36
CA VAL A 30 3.96 0.74 -5.33
C VAL A 30 4.07 2.07 -4.58
N GLU A 31 4.67 2.08 -3.39
CA GLU A 31 4.88 3.28 -2.58
C GLU A 31 5.76 4.31 -3.30
N ALA A 32 6.84 3.87 -3.96
CA ALA A 32 7.68 4.76 -4.77
C ALA A 32 6.88 5.39 -5.92
N SER A 33 6.03 4.60 -6.57
CA SER A 33 5.16 5.08 -7.64
C SER A 33 4.16 6.13 -7.13
N PHE A 34 3.57 5.94 -5.95
CA PHE A 34 2.66 6.92 -5.35
C PHE A 34 3.41 8.19 -4.89
N ALA A 35 4.50 8.04 -4.16
CA ALA A 35 5.18 9.16 -3.54
C ALA A 35 5.87 10.07 -4.57
N SER A 36 6.56 9.49 -5.55
CA SER A 36 7.40 10.23 -6.49
C SER A 36 6.66 10.57 -7.79
N THR A 37 6.00 9.58 -8.39
CA THR A 37 5.43 9.73 -9.73
C THR A 37 4.20 10.61 -9.73
N CYS A 38 3.31 10.44 -8.77
CA CYS A 38 2.00 11.08 -8.81
C CYS A 38 2.09 12.59 -8.73
N LEU A 39 2.93 13.13 -7.86
CA LEU A 39 3.13 14.57 -7.75
C LEU A 39 3.93 15.13 -8.93
N LEU A 40 4.98 14.41 -9.36
CA LEU A 40 5.81 14.82 -10.50
C LEU A 40 4.99 14.91 -11.80
N VAL A 41 4.14 13.94 -12.07
CA VAL A 41 3.23 13.93 -13.22
C VAL A 41 2.21 15.07 -13.13
N ALA A 42 1.64 15.34 -11.96
CA ALA A 42 0.73 16.48 -11.78
C ALA A 42 1.41 17.82 -12.07
N ILE A 43 2.69 17.97 -11.67
CA ILE A 43 3.45 19.21 -11.89
C ILE A 43 3.89 19.34 -13.35
N ARG A 44 4.52 18.32 -13.93
CA ARG A 44 5.25 18.42 -15.21
C ARG A 44 4.40 18.09 -16.42
N TYR A 45 3.43 17.16 -16.29
CA TYR A 45 2.59 16.72 -17.42
C TYR A 45 1.27 17.48 -17.48
N PHE A 46 0.60 17.66 -16.32
CA PHE A 46 -0.70 18.33 -16.26
C PHE A 46 -0.62 19.81 -15.94
N GLU A 47 0.57 20.34 -15.59
CA GLU A 47 0.74 21.74 -15.13
C GLU A 47 -0.31 22.12 -14.08
N ALA A 48 -0.57 21.20 -13.16
CA ALA A 48 -1.67 21.29 -12.23
C ALA A 48 -1.59 22.54 -11.34
N SER A 49 -2.74 23.06 -10.93
CA SER A 49 -2.82 24.18 -9.98
C SER A 49 -2.22 23.80 -8.62
N ASP A 50 -1.82 24.79 -7.83
CA ASP A 50 -1.24 24.57 -6.52
C ASP A 50 -2.19 23.86 -5.57
N THR A 51 -3.50 24.05 -5.72
CA THR A 51 -4.53 23.30 -4.99
C THR A 51 -4.45 21.80 -5.27
N VAL A 52 -4.33 21.40 -6.54
CA VAL A 52 -4.20 19.99 -6.93
C VAL A 52 -2.90 19.39 -6.42
N LYS A 53 -1.79 20.11 -6.51
CA LYS A 53 -0.49 19.68 -5.98
C LYS A 53 -0.54 19.46 -4.46
N SER A 54 -1.13 20.40 -3.73
CA SER A 54 -1.29 20.32 -2.26
C SER A 54 -2.19 19.15 -1.87
N LEU A 55 -3.26 18.90 -2.62
CA LEU A 55 -4.18 17.78 -2.39
C LEU A 55 -3.46 16.43 -2.57
N LEU A 56 -2.67 16.29 -3.62
CA LEU A 56 -1.88 15.07 -3.88
C LEU A 56 -0.79 14.88 -2.81
N ALA A 57 -0.08 15.93 -2.44
CA ALA A 57 0.93 15.86 -1.39
C ALA A 57 0.34 15.49 -0.02
N GLY A 58 -0.88 15.96 0.27
CA GLY A 58 -1.61 15.66 1.50
C GLY A 58 -2.40 14.35 1.48
N GLY A 59 -2.46 13.64 0.35
CA GLY A 59 -3.32 12.48 0.16
C GLY A 59 -3.13 11.37 1.20
N GLY A 60 -1.90 11.05 1.55
CA GLY A 60 -1.57 10.10 2.60
C GLY A 60 -2.09 10.54 3.98
N SER A 61 -1.92 11.82 4.32
CA SER A 61 -2.40 12.39 5.59
C SER A 61 -3.92 12.37 5.69
N ILE A 62 -4.62 12.66 4.60
CA ILE A 62 -6.08 12.54 4.52
C ILE A 62 -6.51 11.08 4.77
N GLY A 63 -5.80 10.12 4.16
CA GLY A 63 -6.02 8.70 4.37
C GLY A 63 -5.86 8.29 5.84
N PHE A 64 -4.81 8.74 6.51
CA PHE A 64 -4.59 8.47 7.93
C PHE A 64 -5.67 9.10 8.83
N LEU A 65 -6.16 10.28 8.49
CA LEU A 65 -7.25 10.93 9.24
C LEU A 65 -8.53 10.09 9.22
N ILE A 66 -8.80 9.40 8.13
CA ILE A 66 -9.99 8.56 7.94
C ILE A 66 -9.81 7.17 8.60
N THR A 67 -8.58 6.73 8.89
CA THR A 67 -8.27 5.39 9.42
C THR A 67 -9.11 4.98 10.64
N PRO A 68 -9.31 5.81 11.69
CA PRO A 68 -10.10 5.39 12.85
C PRO A 68 -11.56 5.03 12.48
N LEU A 69 -12.18 5.84 11.63
CA LEU A 69 -13.54 5.58 11.14
C LEU A 69 -13.59 4.29 10.31
N PHE A 70 -12.58 4.10 9.47
CA PHE A 70 -12.46 2.92 8.63
C PHE A 70 -12.30 1.63 9.44
N LEU A 71 -11.47 1.65 10.50
CA LEU A 71 -11.29 0.53 11.42
C LEU A 71 -12.58 0.20 12.18
N LEU A 72 -13.37 1.20 12.57
CA LEU A 72 -14.68 0.98 13.21
C LEU A 72 -15.66 0.27 12.26
N LEU A 73 -15.66 0.65 10.98
CA LEU A 73 -16.51 0.01 9.98
C LEU A 73 -16.08 -1.43 9.71
N ILE A 74 -14.77 -1.67 9.59
CA ILE A 74 -14.21 -3.01 9.37
C ILE A 74 -14.42 -3.92 10.59
N GLY A 75 -14.31 -3.40 11.81
CA GLY A 75 -14.54 -4.16 13.04
C GLY A 75 -15.92 -4.80 13.12
N ARG A 76 -16.90 -4.27 12.36
CA ARG A 76 -18.24 -4.86 12.22
C ARG A 76 -18.29 -5.97 11.17
N SER A 77 -17.30 -6.07 10.30
CA SER A 77 -17.24 -7.12 9.27
C SER A 77 -16.72 -8.41 9.90
N LYS A 78 -17.24 -9.56 9.44
CA LYS A 78 -16.76 -10.89 9.84
C LYS A 78 -15.65 -11.41 8.91
N LEU A 79 -15.16 -10.57 8.00
CA LEU A 79 -14.15 -10.97 7.01
C LEU A 79 -12.76 -11.00 7.66
N PRO A 80 -11.91 -11.97 7.30
CA PRO A 80 -10.50 -11.97 7.65
C PRO A 80 -9.80 -10.69 7.17
N VAL A 81 -8.92 -10.14 8.00
CA VAL A 81 -8.23 -8.87 7.70
C VAL A 81 -7.42 -8.94 6.40
N SER A 82 -6.82 -10.10 6.07
CA SER A 82 -6.08 -10.31 4.82
C SER A 82 -6.95 -10.13 3.57
N ILE A 83 -8.22 -10.56 3.63
CA ILE A 83 -9.18 -10.37 2.52
C ILE A 83 -9.50 -8.88 2.36
N ILE A 84 -9.68 -8.17 3.46
CA ILE A 84 -9.96 -6.72 3.43
C ILE A 84 -8.76 -5.97 2.84
N CYS A 85 -7.53 -6.27 3.28
CA CYS A 85 -6.32 -5.71 2.70
C CYS A 85 -6.23 -5.97 1.18
N SER A 86 -6.57 -7.19 0.74
CA SER A 86 -6.58 -7.53 -0.67
C SER A 86 -7.62 -6.72 -1.45
N ILE A 87 -8.84 -6.58 -0.95
CA ILE A 87 -9.89 -5.77 -1.59
C ILE A 87 -9.45 -4.31 -1.73
N LEU A 88 -8.88 -3.73 -0.67
CA LEU A 88 -8.37 -2.36 -0.69
C LEU A 88 -7.30 -2.17 -1.77
N MET A 89 -6.35 -3.11 -1.87
CA MET A 89 -5.29 -3.05 -2.88
C MET A 89 -5.83 -3.23 -4.30
N VAL A 90 -6.85 -4.08 -4.51
CA VAL A 90 -7.52 -4.21 -5.81
C VAL A 90 -8.25 -2.92 -6.19
N CYS A 91 -8.98 -2.32 -5.26
CA CYS A 91 -9.65 -1.03 -5.51
C CYS A 91 -8.65 0.10 -5.80
N ALA A 92 -7.54 0.14 -5.06
CA ALA A 92 -6.45 1.08 -5.32
C ALA A 92 -5.81 0.84 -6.71
N ALA A 93 -5.58 -0.42 -7.08
CA ALA A 93 -5.08 -0.81 -8.39
C ALA A 93 -5.98 -0.30 -9.53
N ILE A 94 -7.29 -0.54 -9.43
CA ILE A 94 -8.26 -0.09 -10.43
C ILE A 94 -8.23 1.45 -10.54
N SER A 95 -8.17 2.16 -9.42
CA SER A 95 -8.11 3.62 -9.41
C SER A 95 -6.85 4.16 -10.10
N ILE A 96 -5.70 3.52 -9.88
CA ILE A 96 -4.45 3.87 -10.58
C ILE A 96 -4.53 3.55 -12.08
N LEU A 97 -5.12 2.42 -12.45
CA LEU A 97 -5.29 2.09 -13.87
C LEU A 97 -6.17 3.14 -14.59
N ILE A 98 -7.24 3.57 -13.94
CA ILE A 98 -8.12 4.63 -14.46
C ILE A 98 -7.34 5.95 -14.61
N SER A 99 -6.43 6.28 -13.69
CA SER A 99 -5.61 7.47 -13.76
C SER A 99 -4.70 7.52 -15.01
N ALA A 100 -4.34 6.36 -15.58
CA ALA A 100 -3.56 6.30 -16.82
C ALA A 100 -4.31 6.87 -18.05
N SER A 101 -5.64 6.89 -18.01
CA SER A 101 -6.49 7.47 -19.07
C SER A 101 -6.82 8.94 -18.84
N ALA A 102 -6.28 9.55 -17.78
CA ALA A 102 -6.59 10.93 -17.43
C ALA A 102 -6.14 11.92 -18.52
N THR A 103 -7.02 12.88 -18.81
CA THR A 103 -6.76 14.00 -19.71
C THR A 103 -6.73 15.34 -18.97
N THR A 104 -7.24 15.38 -17.73
CA THR A 104 -7.28 16.59 -16.89
C THR A 104 -6.61 16.34 -15.55
N SER A 105 -6.00 17.39 -14.98
CA SER A 105 -5.31 17.33 -13.69
C SER A 105 -6.22 16.93 -12.53
N TRP A 106 -7.47 17.42 -12.52
CA TRP A 106 -8.43 17.08 -11.48
C TRP A 106 -8.87 15.63 -11.52
N PHE A 107 -9.13 15.08 -12.72
CA PHE A 107 -9.50 13.67 -12.85
C PHE A 107 -8.33 12.75 -12.42
N TYR A 108 -7.11 13.08 -12.87
CA TYR A 108 -5.90 12.37 -12.44
C TYR A 108 -5.73 12.39 -10.93
N ALA A 109 -5.80 13.59 -10.32
CA ALA A 109 -5.63 13.77 -8.89
C ALA A 109 -6.69 13.02 -8.07
N SER A 110 -7.95 13.03 -8.51
CA SER A 110 -9.03 12.31 -7.83
C SER A 110 -8.77 10.79 -7.81
N CYS A 111 -8.36 10.21 -8.94
CA CYS A 111 -8.05 8.79 -9.01
C CYS A 111 -6.85 8.43 -8.11
N VAL A 112 -5.78 9.21 -8.17
CA VAL A 112 -4.59 8.99 -7.34
C VAL A 112 -4.93 9.15 -5.85
N LEU A 113 -5.70 10.17 -5.48
CA LEU A 113 -6.10 10.41 -4.09
C LEU A 113 -6.91 9.24 -3.52
N ILE A 114 -7.89 8.73 -4.28
CA ILE A 114 -8.66 7.55 -3.90
C ILE A 114 -7.73 6.35 -3.67
N ALA A 115 -6.81 6.11 -4.59
CA ALA A 115 -5.85 5.02 -4.46
C ALA A 115 -4.95 5.17 -3.22
N CYS A 116 -4.45 6.39 -2.94
CA CYS A 116 -3.66 6.68 -1.75
C CYS A 116 -4.44 6.45 -0.46
N ILE A 117 -5.70 6.94 -0.38
CA ILE A 117 -6.56 6.76 0.80
C ILE A 117 -6.79 5.27 1.08
N LEU A 118 -7.04 4.46 0.06
CA LEU A 118 -7.25 3.03 0.20
C LEU A 118 -5.97 2.30 0.61
N ALA A 119 -4.84 2.61 -0.01
CA ALA A 119 -3.56 1.96 0.26
C ALA A 119 -3.06 2.25 1.69
N VAL A 120 -3.25 3.47 2.19
CA VAL A 120 -2.82 3.89 3.54
C VAL A 120 -3.56 3.13 4.66
N GLN A 121 -4.73 2.55 4.40
CA GLN A 121 -5.43 1.72 5.40
C GLN A 121 -4.72 0.39 5.67
N VAL A 122 -3.99 -0.13 4.70
CA VAL A 122 -3.38 -1.47 4.76
C VAL A 122 -2.35 -1.62 5.88
N PRO A 123 -1.39 -0.70 6.10
CA PRO A 123 -0.44 -0.79 7.22
C PRO A 123 -1.11 -0.93 8.59
N SER A 124 -2.17 -0.18 8.85
CA SER A 124 -2.91 -0.24 10.11
C SER A 124 -3.56 -1.61 10.34
N LEU A 125 -4.09 -2.22 9.29
CA LEU A 125 -4.66 -3.57 9.31
C LEU A 125 -3.58 -4.65 9.46
N MET A 126 -2.41 -4.46 8.87
CA MET A 126 -1.28 -5.38 8.97
C MET A 126 -0.74 -5.48 10.40
N VAL A 127 -0.83 -4.41 11.21
CA VAL A 127 -0.47 -4.46 12.63
C VAL A 127 -1.28 -5.53 13.37
N HIS A 128 -2.59 -5.67 13.07
CA HIS A 128 -3.42 -6.73 13.65
C HIS A 128 -2.95 -8.13 13.23
N ILE A 129 -2.62 -8.33 11.96
CA ILE A 129 -2.09 -9.60 11.46
C ILE A 129 -0.76 -9.93 12.16
N TYR A 130 0.16 -8.99 12.25
CA TYR A 130 1.45 -9.19 12.90
C TYR A 130 1.33 -9.50 14.40
N SER A 131 0.36 -8.86 15.08
CA SER A 131 0.12 -9.12 16.51
C SER A 131 -0.41 -10.52 16.77
N ASN A 132 -1.09 -11.12 15.80
CA ASN A 132 -1.66 -12.46 15.93
C ASN A 132 -0.72 -13.57 15.40
N ASN A 133 0.15 -13.26 14.43
CA ASN A 133 0.95 -14.26 13.72
C ASN A 133 2.41 -14.31 14.18
N TYR A 134 2.92 -13.27 14.85
CA TYR A 134 4.30 -13.23 15.32
C TYR A 134 4.39 -13.19 16.84
N ASN A 135 5.34 -13.94 17.38
CA ASN A 135 5.69 -13.84 18.80
C ASN A 135 6.21 -12.42 19.13
N SER A 136 5.87 -11.90 20.29
CA SER A 136 6.26 -10.55 20.74
C SER A 136 7.76 -10.28 20.65
N ASN A 137 8.59 -11.29 20.94
CA ASN A 137 10.06 -11.18 20.93
C ASN A 137 10.67 -11.05 19.52
N GLU A 138 10.01 -11.56 18.49
CA GLU A 138 10.52 -11.57 17.12
C GLU A 138 9.82 -10.57 16.19
N ARG A 139 8.63 -10.11 16.59
CA ARG A 139 7.77 -9.25 15.78
C ARG A 139 8.50 -8.02 15.24
N GLY A 140 9.16 -7.29 16.14
CA GLY A 140 9.90 -6.07 15.76
C GLY A 140 10.96 -6.34 14.70
N ARG A 141 11.79 -7.38 14.90
CA ARG A 141 12.86 -7.75 13.97
C ARG A 141 12.32 -8.15 12.59
N LYS A 142 11.24 -8.93 12.54
CA LYS A 142 10.64 -9.38 11.27
C LYS A 142 9.99 -8.21 10.51
N ILE A 143 9.24 -7.37 11.20
CA ILE A 143 8.61 -6.19 10.58
C ILE A 143 9.66 -5.21 10.07
N SER A 144 10.66 -4.87 10.90
CA SER A 144 11.71 -3.92 10.49
C SER A 144 12.52 -4.42 9.30
N GLY A 145 12.85 -5.72 9.23
CA GLY A 145 13.52 -6.32 8.09
C GLY A 145 12.71 -6.19 6.79
N ASN A 146 11.40 -6.45 6.85
CA ASN A 146 10.52 -6.32 5.70
C ASN A 146 10.33 -4.85 5.26
N LEU A 147 10.23 -3.93 6.21
CA LEU A 147 10.16 -2.49 5.91
C LEU A 147 11.47 -1.98 5.30
N MET A 148 12.63 -2.44 5.79
CA MET A 148 13.91 -2.09 5.20
C MET A 148 14.02 -2.57 3.76
N LEU A 149 13.58 -3.79 3.47
CA LEU A 149 13.53 -4.30 2.09
C LEU A 149 12.61 -3.45 1.20
N SER A 150 11.40 -3.11 1.68
CA SER A 150 10.48 -2.22 0.97
C SER A 150 11.12 -0.86 0.68
N ALA A 151 11.82 -0.27 1.65
CA ALA A 151 12.49 1.02 1.48
C ALA A 151 13.64 0.96 0.44
N ILE A 152 14.45 -0.11 0.46
CA ILE A 152 15.54 -0.29 -0.52
C ILE A 152 14.97 -0.42 -1.92
N VAL A 153 13.98 -1.31 -2.10
CA VAL A 153 13.33 -1.52 -3.40
C VAL A 153 12.64 -0.25 -3.88
N GLY A 154 11.94 0.45 -2.97
CA GLY A 154 11.30 1.72 -3.27
C GLY A 154 12.27 2.80 -3.71
N SER A 155 13.42 2.93 -3.05
CA SER A 155 14.46 3.89 -3.42
C SER A 155 15.02 3.64 -4.82
N ILE A 156 15.34 2.38 -5.13
CA ILE A 156 15.80 2.00 -6.47
C ILE A 156 14.72 2.31 -7.53
N THR A 157 13.47 1.96 -7.21
CA THR A 157 12.34 2.22 -8.11
C THR A 157 12.11 3.70 -8.35
N ALA A 158 12.20 4.54 -7.32
CA ALA A 158 12.04 5.98 -7.44
C ALA A 158 13.10 6.59 -8.39
N LEU A 159 14.36 6.12 -8.31
CA LEU A 159 15.40 6.53 -9.23
C LEU A 159 15.08 6.11 -10.67
N LEU A 160 14.69 4.87 -10.90
CA LEU A 160 14.32 4.37 -12.24
C LEU A 160 13.13 5.14 -12.83
N ILE A 161 12.11 5.41 -12.04
CA ILE A 161 10.95 6.21 -12.46
C ILE A 161 11.38 7.63 -12.82
N GLY A 162 12.25 8.24 -12.02
CA GLY A 162 12.80 9.57 -12.31
C GLY A 162 13.46 9.62 -13.69
N PHE A 163 14.36 8.69 -13.99
CA PHE A 163 15.01 8.59 -15.30
C PHE A 163 14.01 8.40 -16.45
N LEU A 164 13.01 7.53 -16.27
CA LEU A 164 11.99 7.30 -17.31
C LEU A 164 11.16 8.55 -17.60
N LEU A 165 10.77 9.29 -16.57
CA LEU A 165 9.97 10.49 -16.72
C LEU A 165 10.77 11.68 -17.23
N ASP A 166 12.08 11.72 -17.00
CA ASP A 166 12.96 12.73 -17.58
C ASP A 166 13.14 12.50 -19.09
N GLU A 167 13.13 11.25 -19.56
CA GLU A 167 13.19 10.93 -20.98
C GLU A 167 11.87 11.29 -21.69
N LYS A 168 10.72 10.82 -21.18
CA LYS A 168 9.39 11.12 -21.73
C LYS A 168 8.32 11.13 -20.65
N LEU A 169 7.64 12.25 -20.45
CA LEU A 169 6.57 12.39 -19.48
C LEU A 169 5.39 11.44 -19.72
N ASN A 170 5.10 11.09 -20.98
CA ASN A 170 4.04 10.13 -21.33
C ASN A 170 4.26 8.72 -20.78
N TYR A 171 5.45 8.38 -20.30
CA TYR A 171 5.71 7.09 -19.65
C TYR A 171 4.98 6.92 -18.33
N PHE A 172 4.39 7.99 -17.79
CA PHE A 172 3.53 7.88 -16.60
C PHE A 172 2.40 6.86 -16.78
N ARG A 173 1.87 6.69 -18.01
CA ARG A 173 0.83 5.70 -18.31
C ARG A 173 1.34 4.27 -18.18
N ILE A 174 2.56 4.01 -18.64
CA ILE A 174 3.21 2.69 -18.51
C ILE A 174 3.50 2.42 -17.04
N ILE A 175 4.00 3.43 -16.31
CA ILE A 175 4.25 3.33 -14.87
C ILE A 175 2.95 3.04 -14.12
N ALA A 176 1.84 3.70 -14.46
CA ALA A 176 0.53 3.43 -13.87
C ALA A 176 0.05 1.99 -14.12
N ILE A 177 0.24 1.46 -15.34
CA ILE A 177 -0.08 0.06 -15.68
C ILE A 177 0.81 -0.91 -14.90
N ALA A 178 2.10 -0.64 -14.80
CA ALA A 178 3.03 -1.46 -14.01
C ALA A 178 2.65 -1.43 -12.52
N THR A 179 2.32 -0.26 -11.98
CA THR A 179 1.84 -0.11 -10.60
C THR A 179 0.54 -0.86 -10.36
N PHE A 180 -0.40 -0.84 -11.30
CA PHE A 180 -1.62 -1.63 -11.27
C PHE A 180 -1.32 -3.13 -11.11
N VAL A 181 -0.44 -3.70 -11.95
CA VAL A 181 -0.06 -5.11 -11.87
C VAL A 181 0.59 -5.45 -10.53
N LEU A 182 1.45 -4.57 -10.02
CA LEU A 182 2.11 -4.75 -8.73
C LEU A 182 1.14 -4.66 -7.54
N CYS A 183 0.15 -3.76 -7.61
CA CYS A 183 -0.92 -3.71 -6.62
C CYS A 183 -1.74 -5.01 -6.60
N LEU A 184 -2.02 -5.60 -7.76
CA LEU A 184 -2.66 -6.93 -7.84
C LEU A 184 -1.77 -8.03 -7.25
N GLY A 185 -0.46 -7.97 -7.49
CA GLY A 185 0.52 -8.85 -6.85
C GLY A 185 0.49 -8.72 -5.32
N THR A 186 0.50 -7.49 -4.82
CA THR A 186 0.38 -7.20 -3.37
C THR A 186 -0.96 -7.75 -2.82
N ALA A 187 -2.06 -7.54 -3.54
CA ALA A 187 -3.38 -8.08 -3.16
C ALA A 187 -3.38 -9.62 -3.09
N TYR A 188 -2.75 -10.27 -4.05
CA TYR A 188 -2.60 -11.74 -4.05
C TYR A 188 -1.82 -12.23 -2.84
N PHE A 189 -0.69 -11.58 -2.51
CA PHE A 189 0.10 -11.99 -1.34
C PHE A 189 -0.65 -11.76 -0.04
N HIS A 190 -1.47 -10.69 0.07
CA HIS A 190 -2.36 -10.50 1.21
C HIS A 190 -3.31 -11.69 1.41
N LEU A 191 -3.92 -12.22 0.36
CA LEU A 191 -4.81 -13.38 0.44
C LEU A 191 -4.13 -14.64 0.97
N LYS A 192 -2.80 -14.77 0.78
CA LYS A 192 -2.03 -15.92 1.24
C LYS A 192 -1.59 -15.83 2.71
N ILE A 193 -1.63 -14.63 3.29
CA ILE A 193 -1.29 -14.42 4.69
C ILE A 193 -2.45 -14.89 5.58
N PRO A 194 -2.23 -15.83 6.51
CA PRO A 194 -3.25 -16.26 7.46
C PRO A 194 -3.71 -15.08 8.33
N SER A 195 -5.01 -14.90 8.50
CA SER A 195 -5.55 -13.86 9.36
C SER A 195 -6.92 -14.20 9.93
N THR A 196 -7.26 -13.56 11.03
CA THR A 196 -8.57 -13.61 11.68
C THR A 196 -9.33 -12.31 11.43
N PRO A 197 -10.67 -12.31 11.57
CA PRO A 197 -11.45 -11.06 11.58
C PRO A 197 -10.99 -10.11 12.68
N LEU A 198 -11.10 -8.81 12.43
CA LEU A 198 -10.89 -7.79 13.44
C LEU A 198 -12.02 -7.93 14.48
N LYS A 199 -11.66 -8.08 15.77
CA LYS A 199 -12.64 -8.04 16.84
C LYS A 199 -12.89 -6.58 17.23
N ALA A 200 -14.11 -6.14 17.13
CA ALA A 200 -14.55 -4.86 17.67
C ALA A 200 -14.50 -4.85 19.19
#